data_a938624e2791d6b8a08c10bff0f2a12c
#
_entry.id   a938624e2791d6b8a08c10bff0f2a12c
#
_cell.length_a   1.000
_cell.length_b   1.000
_cell.length_c   1.000
_cell.angle_alpha   90.00
_cell.angle_beta   90.00
_cell.angle_gamma   90.00
#
_symmetry.space_group_name_H-M   'P 1'
#
loop_
_entity.id
_entity.type
_entity.pdbx_description
1 polymer ?
#
loop_
_entity_poly.entity_id
_entity_poly.type
_entity_poly.pdbx_seq_one_letter_code
_entity_poly.pdbx_strand_id
1 'polypeptide(L)'
;MISSVRGQVLSVSLDHAVIEVGGVGLAVRTTPATLAVLRRGEQARLATTLVVREDSLTLFGFASDEAKELFELVQSVSGVGPKIALALLAVLDPDQLRLALSSGDTVTLTRAPGIGKKGAERLVLELRDKVGTVGTAGTAGASAASPGTGAAPGASAGLAWRSQISEALVGLGFTAKQADDATAAVAADADDPAVADGDVGVLLRRALGLLGRNR
;
A
#
# COMPACT_ATOMS: atom_id res chain seq x y z
N MET A 1 8.37 2.69 -13.21
CA MET A 1 8.26 3.09 -11.79
C MET A 1 9.14 2.17 -10.95
N ILE A 2 9.88 2.68 -9.96
CA ILE A 2 10.76 1.85 -9.10
C ILE A 2 9.99 1.59 -7.80
N SER A 3 9.42 0.40 -7.65
CA SER A 3 8.53 0.04 -6.54
C SER A 3 9.25 -0.61 -5.36
N SER A 4 10.43 -1.17 -5.59
CA SER A 4 11.29 -1.69 -4.54
C SER A 4 12.75 -1.70 -5.01
N VAL A 5 13.68 -1.58 -4.07
CA VAL A 5 15.10 -1.82 -4.29
C VAL A 5 15.58 -2.87 -3.31
N ARG A 6 16.45 -3.78 -3.79
CA ARG A 6 17.13 -4.77 -2.96
C ARG A 6 18.59 -4.84 -3.37
N GLY A 7 19.47 -4.69 -2.39
CA GLY A 7 20.90 -4.74 -2.63
C GLY A 7 21.73 -4.43 -1.40
N GLN A 8 23.02 -4.32 -1.58
CA GLN A 8 23.95 -4.02 -0.49
C GLN A 8 23.88 -2.54 -0.11
N VAL A 9 23.88 -2.24 1.18
CA VAL A 9 23.95 -0.87 1.70
C VAL A 9 25.38 -0.38 1.58
N LEU A 10 25.64 0.56 0.67
CA LEU A 10 26.97 1.17 0.48
C LEU A 10 27.27 2.25 1.53
N SER A 11 26.27 3.07 1.83
CA SER A 11 26.39 4.12 2.85
C SER A 11 25.05 4.46 3.49
N VAL A 12 25.10 4.99 4.72
CA VAL A 12 23.96 5.53 5.45
C VAL A 12 24.32 6.95 5.87
N SER A 13 23.49 7.91 5.47
CA SER A 13 23.59 9.33 5.79
C SER A 13 22.46 9.76 6.73
N LEU A 14 22.33 11.07 7.01
CA LEU A 14 21.30 11.57 7.94
C LEU A 14 19.88 11.52 7.37
N ASP A 15 19.72 11.59 6.03
CA ASP A 15 18.44 11.69 5.35
C ASP A 15 18.25 10.67 4.21
N HIS A 16 19.30 9.88 3.91
CA HIS A 16 19.27 8.90 2.84
C HIS A 16 20.25 7.75 3.07
N ALA A 17 20.01 6.63 2.41
CA ALA A 17 20.99 5.55 2.26
C ALA A 17 21.27 5.31 0.78
N VAL A 18 22.45 4.77 0.46
CA VAL A 18 22.80 4.34 -0.89
C VAL A 18 22.74 2.81 -0.92
N ILE A 19 21.88 2.28 -1.78
CA ILE A 19 21.71 0.84 -2.01
C ILE A 19 22.27 0.49 -3.38
N GLU A 20 23.15 -0.49 -3.45
CA GLU A 20 23.71 -0.98 -4.69
C GLU A 20 22.78 -1.99 -5.34
N VAL A 21 22.41 -1.75 -6.58
CA VAL A 21 21.58 -2.65 -7.40
C VAL A 21 22.28 -2.86 -8.74
N GLY A 22 22.81 -4.06 -8.94
CA GLY A 22 23.49 -4.40 -10.21
C GLY A 22 24.69 -3.52 -10.55
N GLY A 23 25.46 -3.10 -9.56
CA GLY A 23 26.64 -2.22 -9.74
C GLY A 23 26.30 -0.71 -9.74
N VAL A 24 25.02 -0.35 -9.59
CA VAL A 24 24.56 1.06 -9.53
C VAL A 24 24.16 1.41 -8.12
N GLY A 25 24.75 2.46 -7.54
CA GLY A 25 24.36 3.00 -6.24
C GLY A 25 23.15 3.92 -6.37
N LEU A 26 22.01 3.51 -5.81
CA LEU A 26 20.79 4.31 -5.76
C LEU A 26 20.68 5.03 -4.42
N ALA A 27 20.67 6.37 -4.46
CA ALA A 27 20.40 7.19 -3.27
C ALA A 27 18.90 7.17 -2.96
N VAL A 28 18.53 6.63 -1.80
CA VAL A 28 17.14 6.46 -1.37
C VAL A 28 16.90 7.33 -0.14
N ARG A 29 16.06 8.34 -0.26
CA ARG A 29 15.62 9.15 0.89
C ARG A 29 14.63 8.38 1.74
N THR A 30 14.80 8.45 3.04
CA THR A 30 13.98 7.64 3.95
C THR A 30 13.85 8.29 5.33
N THR A 31 13.03 7.67 6.19
CA THR A 31 12.81 8.12 7.56
C THR A 31 13.99 7.75 8.47
N PRO A 32 14.22 8.49 9.57
CA PRO A 32 15.23 8.13 10.57
C PRO A 32 15.06 6.71 11.13
N ALA A 33 13.80 6.27 11.31
CA ALA A 33 13.51 4.91 11.79
C ALA A 33 14.01 3.85 10.80
N THR A 34 13.81 4.05 9.49
CA THR A 34 14.35 3.16 8.46
C THR A 34 15.88 3.20 8.41
N LEU A 35 16.49 4.40 8.51
CA LEU A 35 17.95 4.52 8.54
C LEU A 35 18.59 3.80 9.74
N ALA A 36 17.92 3.81 10.89
CA ALA A 36 18.41 3.19 12.12
C ALA A 36 18.57 1.66 12.01
N VAL A 37 17.82 1.01 11.15
CA VAL A 37 17.91 -0.46 10.93
C VAL A 37 18.86 -0.85 9.82
N LEU A 38 19.27 0.08 8.95
CA LEU A 38 20.22 -0.20 7.87
C LEU A 38 21.65 -0.29 8.39
N ARG A 39 22.41 -1.23 7.88
CA ARG A 39 23.83 -1.42 8.22
C ARG A 39 24.65 -1.47 6.94
N ARG A 40 25.72 -0.65 6.91
CA ARG A 40 26.66 -0.65 5.79
C ARG A 40 27.26 -2.03 5.57
N GLY A 41 27.28 -2.48 4.33
CA GLY A 41 27.80 -3.79 3.92
C GLY A 41 26.75 -4.90 3.95
N GLU A 42 25.63 -4.72 4.62
CA GLU A 42 24.53 -5.70 4.68
C GLU A 42 23.56 -5.56 3.52
N GLN A 43 22.83 -6.63 3.25
CA GLN A 43 21.73 -6.63 2.27
C GLN A 43 20.49 -5.99 2.88
N ALA A 44 19.87 -5.09 2.14
CA ALA A 44 18.60 -4.49 2.52
C ALA A 44 17.59 -4.53 1.37
N ARG A 45 16.30 -4.59 1.73
CA ARG A 45 15.18 -4.36 0.82
C ARG A 45 14.37 -3.17 1.34
N LEU A 46 14.11 -2.22 0.45
CA LEU A 46 13.24 -1.08 0.74
C LEU A 46 12.09 -1.07 -0.26
N ALA A 47 10.88 -0.84 0.24
CA ALA A 47 9.74 -0.48 -0.58
C ALA A 47 9.92 0.97 -1.05
N THR A 48 9.86 1.23 -2.37
CA THR A 48 10.25 2.53 -2.91
C THR A 48 9.17 3.17 -3.76
N THR A 49 9.20 4.49 -3.85
CA THR A 49 8.45 5.28 -4.84
C THR A 49 9.36 6.35 -5.45
N LEU A 50 9.26 6.52 -6.77
CA LEU A 50 10.03 7.51 -7.51
C LEU A 50 9.19 8.76 -7.70
N VAL A 51 9.64 9.88 -7.19
CA VAL A 51 9.06 11.20 -7.44
C VAL A 51 9.85 11.89 -8.55
N VAL A 52 9.16 12.14 -9.65
CA VAL A 52 9.70 12.81 -10.84
C VAL A 52 9.25 14.26 -10.85
N ARG A 53 10.17 15.19 -11.02
CA ARG A 53 9.94 16.62 -11.23
C ARG A 53 10.71 17.07 -12.45
N GLU A 54 10.46 18.28 -12.92
CA GLU A 54 11.14 18.84 -14.08
C GLU A 54 12.67 18.88 -13.93
N ASP A 55 13.14 19.12 -12.70
CA ASP A 55 14.55 19.35 -12.38
C ASP A 55 15.18 18.21 -11.54
N SER A 56 14.39 17.19 -11.14
CA SER A 56 14.90 16.18 -10.21
C SER A 56 14.15 14.85 -10.26
N LEU A 57 14.92 13.78 -10.02
CA LEU A 57 14.43 12.43 -9.77
C LEU A 57 14.79 12.07 -8.32
N THR A 58 13.80 11.87 -7.48
CA THR A 58 14.04 11.52 -6.07
C THR A 58 13.39 10.20 -5.74
N LEU A 59 14.20 9.24 -5.29
CA LEU A 59 13.72 7.95 -4.83
C LEU A 59 13.50 8.01 -3.32
N PHE A 60 12.28 7.73 -2.89
CA PHE A 60 11.92 7.57 -1.48
C PHE A 60 11.79 6.08 -1.17
N GLY A 61 12.21 5.67 0.04
CA GLY A 61 12.16 4.26 0.43
C GLY A 61 11.75 4.09 1.88
N PHE A 62 11.14 2.95 2.16
CA PHE A 62 10.56 2.62 3.47
C PHE A 62 10.86 1.16 3.81
N ALA A 63 10.90 0.84 5.09
CA ALA A 63 11.15 -0.51 5.57
C ALA A 63 9.99 -1.47 5.26
N SER A 64 8.76 -0.95 5.09
CA SER A 64 7.57 -1.73 4.79
C SER A 64 6.80 -1.15 3.60
N ASP A 65 6.05 -2.00 2.91
CA ASP A 65 5.14 -1.60 1.84
C ASP A 65 4.01 -0.70 2.38
N GLU A 66 3.56 -0.94 3.61
CA GLU A 66 2.56 -0.16 4.32
C GLU A 66 2.99 1.31 4.55
N ALA A 67 4.23 1.55 4.99
CA ALA A 67 4.76 2.89 5.16
C ALA A 67 4.86 3.63 3.82
N LYS A 68 5.21 2.93 2.74
CA LYS A 68 5.19 3.45 1.38
C LYS A 68 3.78 3.84 0.94
N GLU A 69 2.78 2.97 1.15
CA GLU A 69 1.39 3.24 0.79
C GLU A 69 0.85 4.48 1.52
N LEU A 70 1.14 4.61 2.81
CA LEU A 70 0.78 5.80 3.58
C LEU A 70 1.49 7.06 3.06
N PHE A 71 2.76 6.95 2.69
CA PHE A 71 3.49 8.05 2.06
C PHE A 71 2.82 8.53 0.77
N GLU A 72 2.40 7.60 -0.09
CA GLU A 72 1.69 7.90 -1.34
C GLU A 72 0.30 8.46 -1.06
N LEU A 73 -0.42 7.88 -0.10
CA LEU A 73 -1.77 8.30 0.29
C LEU A 73 -1.79 9.75 0.81
N VAL A 74 -0.86 10.11 1.72
CA VAL A 74 -0.80 11.49 2.27
C VAL A 74 -0.48 12.52 1.20
N GLN A 75 0.31 12.16 0.17
CA GLN A 75 0.60 13.04 -0.95
C GLN A 75 -0.58 13.27 -1.89
N SER A 76 -1.64 12.48 -1.82
CA SER A 76 -2.88 12.73 -2.58
C SER A 76 -3.63 13.97 -2.08
N VAL A 77 -3.32 14.44 -0.86
CA VAL A 77 -3.93 15.63 -0.27
C VAL A 77 -3.28 16.90 -0.81
N SER A 78 -4.10 17.82 -1.29
CA SER A 78 -3.61 19.10 -1.83
C SER A 78 -2.77 19.88 -0.81
N GLY A 79 -1.57 20.28 -1.23
CA GLY A 79 -0.61 21.00 -0.40
C GLY A 79 0.32 20.11 0.43
N VAL A 80 0.18 18.78 0.35
CA VAL A 80 1.09 17.83 1.00
C VAL A 80 2.05 17.26 -0.04
N GLY A 81 3.27 17.78 -0.05
CA GLY A 81 4.32 17.26 -0.91
C GLY A 81 5.16 16.16 -0.26
N PRO A 82 6.10 15.54 -1.02
CA PRO A 82 6.93 14.44 -0.53
C PRO A 82 7.71 14.77 0.75
N LYS A 83 8.18 16.02 0.90
CA LYS A 83 8.90 16.43 2.12
C LYS A 83 8.01 16.39 3.36
N ILE A 84 6.76 16.83 3.24
CA ILE A 84 5.79 16.84 4.34
C ILE A 84 5.34 15.41 4.65
N ALA A 85 5.07 14.60 3.64
CA ALA A 85 4.71 13.19 3.78
C ALA A 85 5.83 12.40 4.48
N LEU A 86 7.09 12.63 4.10
CA LEU A 86 8.24 12.01 4.77
C LEU A 86 8.37 12.48 6.22
N ALA A 87 8.13 13.77 6.50
CA ALA A 87 8.18 14.32 7.86
C ALA A 87 7.09 13.73 8.78
N LEU A 88 5.89 13.48 8.25
CA LEU A 88 4.83 12.75 8.98
C LEU A 88 5.30 11.36 9.40
N LEU A 89 5.81 10.57 8.45
CA LEU A 89 6.32 9.22 8.71
C LEU A 89 7.64 9.17 9.47
N ALA A 90 8.34 10.30 9.61
CA ALA A 90 9.50 10.41 10.47
C ALA A 90 9.14 10.62 11.95
N VAL A 91 7.98 11.23 12.22
CA VAL A 91 7.48 11.56 13.58
C VAL A 91 6.47 10.52 14.07
N LEU A 92 5.65 10.00 13.17
CA LEU A 92 4.60 9.02 13.45
C LEU A 92 4.90 7.72 12.71
N ASP A 93 4.89 6.60 13.43
CA ASP A 93 4.89 5.30 12.75
C ASP A 93 3.60 5.08 11.95
N PRO A 94 3.55 4.10 11.04
CA PRO A 94 2.37 3.86 10.21
C PRO A 94 1.07 3.68 10.99
N ASP A 95 1.08 2.96 12.12
CA ASP A 95 -0.11 2.71 12.93
C ASP A 95 -0.58 3.97 13.65
N GLN A 96 0.35 4.75 14.20
CA GLN A 96 0.05 6.04 14.83
C GLN A 96 -0.53 7.02 13.81
N LEU A 97 0.02 7.07 12.61
CA LEU A 97 -0.47 7.94 11.55
C LEU A 97 -1.91 7.55 11.13
N ARG A 98 -2.18 6.25 10.94
CA ARG A 98 -3.52 5.75 10.66
C ARG A 98 -4.51 6.09 11.78
N LEU A 99 -4.11 5.84 13.01
CA LEU A 99 -4.96 6.14 14.17
C LEU A 99 -5.27 7.63 14.24
N ALA A 100 -4.28 8.50 14.08
CA ALA A 100 -4.48 9.96 14.09
C ALA A 100 -5.40 10.43 12.98
N LEU A 101 -5.29 9.88 11.77
CA LEU A 101 -6.17 10.21 10.64
C LEU A 101 -7.60 9.70 10.85
N SER A 102 -7.78 8.45 11.29
CA SER A 102 -9.10 7.84 11.49
C SER A 102 -9.85 8.45 12.68
N SER A 103 -9.16 8.77 13.77
CA SER A 103 -9.75 9.41 14.96
C SER A 103 -9.94 10.92 14.82
N GLY A 104 -9.29 11.55 13.82
CA GLY A 104 -9.33 12.99 13.65
C GLY A 104 -8.41 13.76 14.60
N ASP A 105 -7.34 13.12 15.10
CA ASP A 105 -6.38 13.75 16.02
C ASP A 105 -5.43 14.71 15.27
N THR A 106 -5.92 15.92 15.05
CA THR A 106 -5.15 17.00 14.41
C THR A 106 -3.94 17.44 15.24
N VAL A 107 -3.98 17.29 16.57
CA VAL A 107 -2.87 17.68 17.45
C VAL A 107 -1.65 16.79 17.20
N THR A 108 -1.85 15.50 17.11
CA THR A 108 -0.78 14.55 16.79
C THR A 108 -0.22 14.80 15.38
N LEU A 109 -1.06 15.09 14.39
CA LEU A 109 -0.61 15.40 13.03
C LEU A 109 0.23 16.68 12.94
N THR A 110 -0.08 17.69 13.74
CA THR A 110 0.69 18.97 13.78
C THR A 110 2.08 18.84 14.39
N ARG A 111 2.44 17.71 14.99
CA ARG A 111 3.82 17.44 15.44
C ARG A 111 4.80 17.33 14.28
N ALA A 112 4.32 16.98 13.09
CA ALA A 112 5.16 16.88 11.91
C ALA A 112 5.52 18.26 11.36
N PRO A 113 6.81 18.54 11.11
CA PRO A 113 7.26 19.80 10.55
C PRO A 113 6.58 20.09 9.20
N GLY A 114 6.06 21.29 9.04
CA GLY A 114 5.36 21.71 7.82
C GLY A 114 3.86 21.45 7.82
N ILE A 115 3.30 20.85 8.88
CA ILE A 115 1.86 20.68 9.06
C ILE A 115 1.36 21.62 10.14
N GLY A 116 0.57 22.62 9.73
CA GLY A 116 -0.19 23.47 10.64
C GLY A 116 -1.61 22.94 10.84
N LYS A 117 -2.39 23.60 11.71
CA LYS A 117 -3.77 23.23 12.02
C LYS A 117 -4.64 22.99 10.78
N LYS A 118 -4.63 23.92 9.81
CA LYS A 118 -5.41 23.80 8.56
C LYS A 118 -4.97 22.61 7.69
N GLY A 119 -3.67 22.29 7.68
CA GLY A 119 -3.14 21.13 6.98
C GLY A 119 -3.56 19.81 7.62
N ALA A 120 -3.52 19.75 8.96
CA ALA A 120 -3.98 18.60 9.72
C ALA A 120 -5.48 18.34 9.54
N GLU A 121 -6.32 19.40 9.63
CA GLU A 121 -7.75 19.30 9.38
C GLU A 121 -8.07 18.79 7.97
N ARG A 122 -7.33 19.26 6.95
CA ARG A 122 -7.49 18.79 5.57
C ARG A 122 -7.08 17.33 5.41
N LEU A 123 -5.95 16.92 6.00
CA LEU A 123 -5.52 15.52 6.00
C LEU A 123 -6.59 14.60 6.59
N VAL A 124 -7.16 14.96 7.73
CA VAL A 124 -8.25 14.20 8.34
C VAL A 124 -9.47 14.15 7.42
N LEU A 125 -9.90 15.31 6.88
CA LEU A 125 -11.10 15.38 6.03
C LEU A 125 -10.98 14.50 4.78
N GLU A 126 -9.82 14.50 4.12
CA GLU A 126 -9.62 13.80 2.83
C GLU A 126 -9.22 12.33 3.01
N LEU A 127 -8.62 11.94 4.15
CA LEU A 127 -8.03 10.62 4.32
C LEU A 127 -8.71 9.74 5.36
N ARG A 128 -9.56 10.25 6.23
CA ARG A 128 -10.20 9.50 7.31
C ARG A 128 -10.81 8.18 6.85
N ASP A 129 -11.56 8.21 5.75
CA ASP A 129 -12.24 7.02 5.22
C ASP A 129 -11.32 6.12 4.36
N LYS A 130 -10.20 6.68 3.89
CA LYS A 130 -9.25 5.97 3.02
C LYS A 130 -8.20 5.17 3.79
N VAL A 131 -7.83 5.61 5.00
CA VAL A 131 -6.78 4.93 5.78
C VAL A 131 -7.19 3.56 6.30
N GLY A 132 -8.49 3.27 6.42
CA GLY A 132 -9.01 1.94 6.79
C GLY A 132 -8.83 0.88 5.70
N THR A 133 -8.64 1.29 4.44
CA THR A 133 -8.47 0.39 3.30
C THR A 133 -7.00 0.11 2.96
N VAL A 134 -6.08 0.96 3.44
CA VAL A 134 -4.63 0.81 3.25
C VAL A 134 -4.11 -0.18 4.27
N GLY A 135 -3.51 -1.27 3.81
CA GLY A 135 -2.94 -2.32 4.68
C GLY A 135 -3.70 -3.64 4.73
N THR A 136 -4.93 -3.71 4.22
CA THR A 136 -5.63 -4.99 4.11
C THR A 136 -5.19 -5.81 2.88
N ALA A 137 -4.53 -5.18 1.92
CA ALA A 137 -4.01 -5.83 0.71
C ALA A 137 -2.63 -6.50 0.87
N GLY A 138 -1.90 -6.24 1.98
CA GLY A 138 -0.50 -6.65 2.15
C GLY A 138 -0.24 -7.82 3.10
N THR A 139 -1.22 -8.35 3.82
CA THR A 139 -1.00 -9.40 4.84
C THR A 139 -1.23 -10.84 4.35
N ALA A 140 -1.24 -11.08 3.04
CA ALA A 140 -1.33 -12.44 2.47
C ALA A 140 0.05 -13.08 2.24
N GLY A 141 1.04 -12.83 3.10
CA GLY A 141 2.35 -13.43 2.91
C GLY A 141 3.29 -13.30 4.08
N ALA A 142 3.09 -14.04 5.13
CA ALA A 142 4.02 -14.66 6.07
C ALA A 142 3.43 -14.68 7.50
N SER A 143 2.65 -15.69 7.81
CA SER A 143 2.52 -16.16 9.19
C SER A 143 2.84 -17.66 9.21
N ALA A 144 4.02 -17.95 9.70
CA ALA A 144 4.41 -19.29 10.07
C ALA A 144 3.54 -19.79 11.23
N ALA A 145 3.08 -20.99 11.08
CA ALA A 145 2.42 -21.90 11.97
C ALA A 145 2.47 -21.64 13.49
N SER A 146 1.28 -21.65 14.10
CA SER A 146 1.05 -22.28 15.40
C SER A 146 -0.34 -22.95 15.37
N PRO A 147 -0.47 -24.21 15.84
CA PRO A 147 -1.68 -25.00 15.72
C PRO A 147 -2.58 -24.76 16.94
N GLY A 148 -3.84 -24.46 16.71
CA GLY A 148 -4.83 -24.45 17.78
C GLY A 148 -6.21 -23.96 17.38
N THR A 149 -7.13 -24.93 17.26
CA THR A 149 -8.60 -24.87 17.32
C THR A 149 -9.39 -24.20 16.20
N GLY A 150 -9.92 -25.07 15.36
CA GLY A 150 -11.27 -25.22 14.82
C GLY A 150 -12.13 -23.98 14.55
N ALA A 151 -12.01 -23.43 13.33
CA ALA A 151 -13.13 -22.75 12.68
C ALA A 151 -13.08 -23.12 11.19
N ALA A 152 -14.21 -23.46 10.61
CA ALA A 152 -14.36 -24.01 9.25
C ALA A 152 -13.75 -23.11 8.16
N PRO A 153 -12.96 -23.67 7.21
CA PRO A 153 -12.20 -22.86 6.23
C PRO A 153 -12.99 -22.33 5.03
N GLY A 154 -14.31 -22.36 5.06
CA GLY A 154 -15.10 -22.09 3.85
C GLY A 154 -15.62 -20.68 3.62
N ALA A 155 -15.86 -19.89 4.67
CA ALA A 155 -16.60 -18.61 4.52
C ALA A 155 -15.72 -17.38 4.27
N SER A 156 -14.48 -17.37 4.74
CA SER A 156 -13.57 -16.22 4.59
C SER A 156 -12.84 -16.17 3.24
N ALA A 157 -12.55 -17.32 2.64
CA ALA A 157 -11.92 -17.39 1.32
C ALA A 157 -12.88 -16.89 0.21
N GLY A 158 -14.18 -17.21 0.32
CA GLY A 158 -15.20 -16.80 -0.65
C GLY A 158 -15.46 -15.29 -0.69
N LEU A 159 -15.23 -14.57 0.40
CA LEU A 159 -15.38 -13.11 0.43
C LEU A 159 -14.13 -12.40 -0.09
N ALA A 160 -12.96 -12.95 0.14
CA ALA A 160 -11.69 -12.32 -0.24
C ALA A 160 -11.52 -12.23 -1.77
N TRP A 161 -11.78 -13.30 -2.53
CA TRP A 161 -11.63 -13.27 -3.98
C TRP A 161 -12.67 -12.39 -4.67
N ARG A 162 -13.88 -12.24 -4.12
CA ARG A 162 -14.92 -11.37 -4.68
C ARG A 162 -14.51 -9.91 -4.67
N SER A 163 -13.99 -9.43 -3.55
CA SER A 163 -13.50 -8.05 -3.46
C SER A 163 -12.31 -7.81 -4.38
N GLN A 164 -11.40 -8.79 -4.51
CA GLN A 164 -10.25 -8.69 -5.43
C GLN A 164 -10.68 -8.61 -6.89
N ILE A 165 -11.68 -9.39 -7.32
CA ILE A 165 -12.20 -9.35 -8.69
C ILE A 165 -12.92 -8.03 -8.95
N SER A 166 -13.78 -7.57 -8.03
CA SER A 166 -14.49 -6.29 -8.18
C SER A 166 -13.48 -5.13 -8.30
N GLU A 167 -12.46 -5.09 -7.45
CA GLU A 167 -11.40 -4.09 -7.50
C GLU A 167 -10.58 -4.15 -8.80
N ALA A 168 -10.24 -5.35 -9.27
CA ALA A 168 -9.52 -5.55 -10.52
C ALA A 168 -10.34 -5.06 -11.73
N LEU A 169 -11.65 -5.34 -11.76
CA LEU A 169 -12.54 -4.88 -12.82
C LEU A 169 -12.70 -3.35 -12.83
N VAL A 170 -12.81 -2.73 -11.66
CA VAL A 170 -12.84 -1.26 -11.54
C VAL A 170 -11.51 -0.66 -12.01
N GLY A 171 -10.37 -1.28 -11.66
CA GLY A 171 -9.05 -0.88 -12.14
C GLY A 171 -8.87 -1.01 -13.66
N LEU A 172 -9.60 -1.92 -14.30
CA LEU A 172 -9.67 -2.07 -15.76
C LEU A 172 -10.65 -1.10 -16.46
N GLY A 173 -11.31 -0.21 -15.69
CA GLY A 173 -12.17 0.85 -16.22
C GLY A 173 -13.66 0.50 -16.29
N PHE A 174 -14.10 -0.62 -15.70
CA PHE A 174 -15.52 -0.92 -15.55
C PHE A 174 -16.12 -0.13 -14.38
N THR A 175 -17.43 0.15 -14.45
CA THR A 175 -18.13 0.79 -13.32
C THR A 175 -18.25 -0.19 -12.15
N ALA A 176 -18.33 0.34 -10.91
CA ALA A 176 -18.49 -0.49 -9.71
C ALA A 176 -19.70 -1.44 -9.84
N LYS A 177 -20.82 -0.96 -10.37
CA LYS A 177 -22.02 -1.77 -10.61
C LYS A 177 -21.75 -2.93 -11.58
N GLN A 178 -21.06 -2.69 -12.69
CA GLN A 178 -20.70 -3.73 -13.65
C GLN A 178 -19.75 -4.76 -13.04
N ALA A 179 -18.79 -4.30 -12.22
CA ALA A 179 -17.86 -5.17 -11.52
C ALA A 179 -18.58 -6.07 -10.52
N ASP A 180 -19.51 -5.52 -9.74
CA ASP A 180 -20.30 -6.27 -8.76
C ASP A 180 -21.26 -7.26 -9.43
N ASP A 181 -21.96 -6.84 -10.48
CA ASP A 181 -22.86 -7.71 -11.24
C ASP A 181 -22.11 -8.90 -11.89
N ALA A 182 -20.92 -8.64 -12.48
CA ALA A 182 -20.09 -9.68 -13.07
C ALA A 182 -19.51 -10.63 -12.01
N THR A 183 -19.07 -10.10 -10.88
CA THR A 183 -18.55 -10.89 -9.75
C THR A 183 -19.64 -11.76 -9.14
N ALA A 184 -20.86 -11.23 -8.98
CA ALA A 184 -22.01 -11.98 -8.50
C ALA A 184 -22.41 -13.10 -9.48
N ALA A 185 -22.39 -12.84 -10.79
CA ALA A 185 -22.69 -13.84 -11.81
C ALA A 185 -21.66 -14.99 -11.81
N VAL A 186 -20.38 -14.71 -11.63
CA VAL A 186 -19.34 -15.74 -11.50
C VAL A 186 -19.48 -16.52 -10.19
N ALA A 187 -19.90 -15.86 -9.11
CA ALA A 187 -20.11 -16.47 -7.80
C ALA A 187 -21.37 -17.33 -7.70
N ALA A 188 -22.30 -17.21 -8.65
CA ALA A 188 -23.56 -17.97 -8.65
C ALA A 188 -23.35 -19.46 -8.98
N ASP A 189 -22.23 -19.81 -9.62
CA ASP A 189 -21.86 -21.19 -9.92
C ASP A 189 -21.06 -21.79 -8.75
N ALA A 190 -21.76 -22.17 -7.68
CA ALA A 190 -21.15 -22.66 -6.45
C ALA A 190 -20.45 -24.04 -6.60
N ASP A 191 -20.80 -24.80 -7.64
CA ASP A 191 -20.23 -26.12 -7.94
C ASP A 191 -18.93 -26.03 -8.77
N ASP A 192 -18.54 -24.82 -9.19
CA ASP A 192 -17.31 -24.59 -9.94
C ASP A 192 -16.09 -24.73 -9.04
N PRO A 193 -15.15 -25.64 -9.35
CA PRO A 193 -13.92 -25.78 -8.56
C PRO A 193 -13.11 -24.49 -8.44
N ALA A 194 -13.12 -23.62 -9.45
CA ALA A 194 -12.44 -22.33 -9.37
C ALA A 194 -13.06 -21.38 -8.34
N VAL A 195 -14.37 -21.47 -8.09
CA VAL A 195 -15.07 -20.71 -7.04
C VAL A 195 -14.76 -21.30 -5.66
N ALA A 196 -14.71 -22.62 -5.56
CA ALA A 196 -14.36 -23.32 -4.32
C ALA A 196 -12.89 -23.07 -3.91
N ASP A 197 -11.98 -23.11 -4.89
CA ASP A 197 -10.53 -22.88 -4.68
C ASP A 197 -10.16 -21.39 -4.57
N GLY A 198 -11.07 -20.49 -4.96
CA GLY A 198 -10.82 -19.04 -4.96
C GLY A 198 -9.76 -18.60 -5.99
N ASP A 199 -9.66 -19.30 -7.15
CA ASP A 199 -8.69 -18.94 -8.20
C ASP A 199 -9.10 -17.63 -8.89
N VAL A 200 -8.55 -16.53 -8.35
CA VAL A 200 -8.81 -15.16 -8.83
C VAL A 200 -8.50 -15.00 -10.31
N GLY A 201 -7.47 -15.67 -10.84
CA GLY A 201 -7.07 -15.55 -12.24
C GLY A 201 -8.07 -16.18 -13.20
N VAL A 202 -8.62 -17.34 -12.86
CA VAL A 202 -9.67 -18.02 -13.65
C VAL A 202 -10.99 -17.25 -13.56
N LEU A 203 -11.37 -16.86 -12.34
CA LEU A 203 -12.64 -16.17 -12.07
C LEU A 203 -12.67 -14.77 -12.71
N LEU A 204 -11.55 -14.02 -12.68
CA LEU A 204 -11.44 -12.72 -13.35
C LEU A 204 -11.60 -12.84 -14.87
N ARG A 205 -10.98 -13.86 -15.49
CA ARG A 205 -11.17 -14.10 -16.94
C ARG A 205 -12.61 -14.40 -17.31
N ARG A 206 -13.33 -15.13 -16.46
CA ARG A 206 -14.77 -15.38 -16.67
C ARG A 206 -15.61 -14.11 -16.52
N ALA A 207 -15.35 -13.32 -15.48
CA ALA A 207 -16.02 -12.04 -15.28
C ALA A 207 -15.84 -11.10 -16.49
N LEU A 208 -14.61 -11.01 -17.01
CA LEU A 208 -14.30 -10.27 -18.23
C LEU A 208 -15.04 -10.82 -19.47
N GLY A 209 -15.14 -12.15 -19.57
CA GLY A 209 -15.90 -12.80 -20.65
C GLY A 209 -17.40 -12.51 -20.62
N LEU A 210 -17.99 -12.33 -19.42
CA LEU A 210 -19.37 -11.92 -19.25
C LEU A 210 -19.59 -10.45 -19.64
N LEU A 211 -18.67 -9.57 -19.22
CA LEU A 211 -18.72 -8.15 -19.55
C LEU A 211 -18.46 -7.87 -21.03
N GLY A 212 -17.61 -8.68 -21.69
CA GLY A 212 -17.34 -8.55 -23.12
C GLY A 212 -18.49 -8.98 -24.04
N ARG A 213 -19.41 -9.83 -23.55
CA ARG A 213 -20.60 -10.27 -24.31
C ARG A 213 -21.76 -9.26 -24.23
N ASN A 214 -21.73 -8.34 -23.28
CA ASN A 214 -22.77 -7.33 -23.06
C ASN A 214 -22.43 -5.94 -23.65
N ARG A 215 -21.51 -5.90 -24.62
CA ARG A 215 -21.13 -4.66 -25.31
C ARG A 215 -21.68 -4.59 -26.73
#